data_51b891d5289dcccaebd2ebbc56247567
#
_entry.id   51b891d5289dcccaebd2ebbc56247567
#
_cell.length_a   1.000
_cell.length_b   1.000
_cell.length_c   1.000
_cell.angle_alpha   90.00
_cell.angle_beta   90.00
_cell.angle_gamma   90.00
#
_symmetry.space_group_name_H-M   'P 1'
#
loop_
_entity.id
_entity.type
_entity.pdbx_description
1 polymer ?
#
loop_
_entity_poly.entity_id
_entity_poly.type
_entity_poly.pdbx_seq_one_letter_code
_entity_poly.pdbx_strand_id
1 'polypeptide(L)'
;MSACIYRKKGFDNMFKVNENFAKLPGSYLFANIAKRVSAFQAEHPEKEIIRLGIGDVTQPIAPAIIEAMHKAVDEMGHAETFHGYAPEQGYEFLRSIIAKEDFQANGCDISADEIFISDGAKCDCGNIQELFSLDSVVAVCDPVYPVYVDSNVMAGRSGLYNSETSRFDKIVYMPCTADNGFLPEFPKEHVDVIYLCFPNNPTGEAIKKADLQAWVDFANKNGAVIIYDAAYEAYITEAGIPHSIYECEGAKTCAIELRSFSKKAGFTGMRLGFAVIPKDLKSGDVSLNAMWMRRQGSKYNGTPYIIQRAGEAVYSPEGKAQVAEQIARYMKNAKTIYTGLKDAGFTVYGGVNSPYIWLKTPNDMKSWDFFDYLLNNAGIVGTPGAGFGPSGEGYFRITAFGTYENSLKALDRIKNL
;
A
#
# COMPACT_ATOMS: atom_id res chain seq x y z
N MET A 1 -28.31 11.32 7.97
CA MET A 1 -29.60 10.71 7.52
C MET A 1 -29.35 9.76 6.35
N SER A 2 -28.79 8.57 6.54
CA SER A 2 -28.67 7.59 5.44
C SER A 2 -28.52 6.14 5.91
N ALA A 3 -28.91 5.80 7.11
CA ALA A 3 -28.87 4.42 7.62
C ALA A 3 -30.22 3.69 7.59
N CYS A 4 -31.21 4.16 6.81
CA CYS A 4 -32.58 3.66 6.89
C CYS A 4 -33.23 3.37 5.51
N ILE A 5 -32.48 2.93 4.50
CA ILE A 5 -33.05 2.71 3.15
C ILE A 5 -33.43 1.23 2.89
N TYR A 6 -32.99 0.25 3.69
CA TYR A 6 -33.21 -1.18 3.38
C TYR A 6 -34.25 -1.93 4.23
N ARG A 7 -35.10 -1.23 5.02
CA ARG A 7 -36.28 -1.85 5.62
C ARG A 7 -37.57 -1.32 5.01
N LYS A 8 -37.83 -1.63 3.74
CA LYS A 8 -39.18 -1.60 3.19
C LYS A 8 -39.78 -3.02 3.30
N LYS A 9 -40.86 -3.15 4.09
CA LYS A 9 -41.72 -4.33 4.17
C LYS A 9 -42.09 -4.80 2.77
N GLY A 10 -41.75 -6.06 2.42
CA GLY A 10 -42.24 -6.72 1.21
C GLY A 10 -41.24 -7.62 0.46
N PHE A 11 -40.02 -7.90 1.00
CA PHE A 11 -38.98 -8.70 0.33
C PHE A 11 -38.51 -9.92 1.13
N ASP A 12 -39.42 -10.63 1.81
CA ASP A 12 -39.07 -11.84 2.58
C ASP A 12 -38.55 -13.02 1.73
N ASN A 13 -38.53 -12.90 0.38
CA ASN A 13 -38.05 -13.91 -0.57
C ASN A 13 -36.81 -13.50 -1.38
N MET A 14 -36.05 -12.46 -0.96
CA MET A 14 -34.82 -12.09 -1.66
C MET A 14 -33.60 -12.72 -0.99
N PHE A 15 -32.54 -12.98 -1.82
CA PHE A 15 -31.25 -13.44 -1.29
C PHE A 15 -30.65 -12.41 -0.33
N LYS A 16 -29.94 -12.91 0.68
CA LYS A 16 -29.24 -12.05 1.65
C LYS A 16 -27.91 -11.60 1.09
N VAL A 17 -27.61 -10.31 1.23
CA VAL A 17 -26.33 -9.71 0.88
C VAL A 17 -25.45 -9.50 2.12
N ASN A 18 -24.16 -9.29 1.93
CA ASN A 18 -23.28 -8.88 3.02
C ASN A 18 -23.55 -7.40 3.37
N GLU A 19 -24.32 -7.19 4.44
CA GLU A 19 -24.73 -5.85 4.91
C GLU A 19 -23.57 -4.98 5.37
N ASN A 20 -22.37 -5.55 5.61
CA ASN A 20 -21.21 -4.76 6.01
C ASN A 20 -20.78 -3.77 4.93
N PHE A 21 -21.05 -4.05 3.64
CA PHE A 21 -20.78 -3.11 2.56
C PHE A 21 -21.56 -1.79 2.69
N ALA A 22 -22.74 -1.82 3.31
CA ALA A 22 -23.54 -0.62 3.56
C ALA A 22 -22.96 0.29 4.67
N LYS A 23 -21.98 -0.19 5.42
CA LYS A 23 -21.28 0.59 6.46
C LYS A 23 -20.18 1.48 5.87
N LEU A 24 -19.69 1.16 4.66
CA LEU A 24 -18.67 1.96 4.00
C LEU A 24 -19.22 3.33 3.61
N PRO A 25 -18.41 4.42 3.74
CA PRO A 25 -18.77 5.72 3.19
C PRO A 25 -19.10 5.62 1.70
N GLY A 26 -20.03 6.43 1.22
CA GLY A 26 -20.68 6.28 -0.09
C GLY A 26 -19.78 6.39 -1.33
N SER A 27 -18.49 6.74 -1.21
CA SER A 27 -17.52 6.66 -2.30
C SER A 27 -16.09 6.52 -1.79
N TYR A 28 -15.32 5.71 -2.52
CA TYR A 28 -13.88 5.54 -2.29
C TYR A 28 -13.13 6.84 -2.61
N LEU A 29 -12.13 7.21 -1.78
CA LEU A 29 -11.36 8.45 -1.86
C LEU A 29 -10.95 8.83 -3.30
N PHE A 30 -10.31 7.91 -4.00
CA PHE A 30 -9.78 8.18 -5.35
C PHE A 30 -10.86 8.33 -6.42
N ALA A 31 -12.05 7.74 -6.23
CA ALA A 31 -13.20 7.93 -7.10
C ALA A 31 -13.78 9.35 -6.94
N ASN A 32 -13.80 9.89 -5.72
CA ASN A 32 -14.22 11.28 -5.47
C ASN A 32 -13.27 12.28 -6.12
N ILE A 33 -11.96 12.07 -6.00
CA ILE A 33 -10.94 12.89 -6.66
C ILE A 33 -11.17 12.87 -8.18
N ALA A 34 -11.29 11.68 -8.77
CA ALA A 34 -11.50 11.52 -10.21
C ALA A 34 -12.76 12.26 -10.69
N LYS A 35 -13.87 12.18 -9.94
CA LYS A 35 -15.12 12.87 -10.25
C LYS A 35 -14.95 14.39 -10.25
N ARG A 36 -14.30 14.97 -9.21
CA ARG A 36 -14.04 16.42 -9.12
C ARG A 36 -13.14 16.90 -10.25
N VAL A 37 -12.07 16.18 -10.54
CA VAL A 37 -11.13 16.51 -11.62
C VAL A 37 -11.81 16.45 -12.97
N SER A 38 -12.66 15.43 -13.24
CA SER A 38 -13.41 15.33 -14.48
C SER A 38 -14.42 16.46 -14.67
N ALA A 39 -15.09 16.87 -13.59
CA ALA A 39 -16.01 18.03 -13.62
C ALA A 39 -15.24 19.31 -13.95
N PHE A 40 -14.13 19.58 -13.27
CA PHE A 40 -13.29 20.74 -13.52
C PHE A 40 -12.76 20.77 -14.96
N GLN A 41 -12.29 19.62 -15.49
CA GLN A 41 -11.77 19.53 -16.85
C GLN A 41 -12.86 19.76 -17.92
N ALA A 42 -14.10 19.37 -17.62
CA ALA A 42 -15.25 19.63 -18.52
C ALA A 42 -15.60 21.12 -18.58
N GLU A 43 -15.46 21.84 -17.45
CA GLU A 43 -15.71 23.29 -17.35
C GLU A 43 -14.52 24.12 -17.88
N HIS A 44 -13.30 23.57 -17.81
CA HIS A 44 -12.05 24.25 -18.18
C HIS A 44 -11.19 23.38 -19.10
N PRO A 45 -11.64 23.05 -20.32
CA PRO A 45 -10.93 22.15 -21.24
C PRO A 45 -9.54 22.69 -21.67
N GLU A 46 -9.33 24.00 -21.62
CA GLU A 46 -8.08 24.66 -21.95
C GLU A 46 -7.03 24.57 -20.84
N LYS A 47 -7.43 24.29 -19.60
CA LYS A 47 -6.50 24.27 -18.46
C LYS A 47 -5.71 22.95 -18.39
N GLU A 48 -4.40 23.07 -18.36
CA GLU A 48 -3.54 21.92 -18.11
C GLU A 48 -3.56 21.52 -16.64
N ILE A 49 -3.85 20.23 -16.37
CA ILE A 49 -3.85 19.68 -15.02
C ILE A 49 -2.58 18.87 -14.77
N ILE A 50 -1.84 19.21 -13.73
CA ILE A 50 -0.68 18.45 -13.24
C ILE A 50 -1.17 17.48 -12.14
N ARG A 51 -1.05 16.17 -12.41
CA ARG A 51 -1.54 15.13 -11.51
C ARG A 51 -0.40 14.63 -10.61
N LEU A 52 -0.42 15.03 -9.34
CA LEU A 52 0.53 14.61 -8.30
C LEU A 52 -0.19 13.88 -7.14
N GLY A 53 -1.40 13.37 -7.35
CA GLY A 53 -2.22 12.74 -6.31
C GLY A 53 -2.27 11.22 -6.39
N ILE A 54 -2.24 10.65 -7.59
CA ILE A 54 -2.36 9.21 -7.79
C ILE A 54 -1.01 8.55 -7.50
N GLY A 55 -1.01 7.56 -6.63
CA GLY A 55 0.18 6.74 -6.37
C GLY A 55 0.43 5.72 -7.48
N ASP A 56 0.32 6.14 -8.75
CA ASP A 56 0.62 5.30 -9.91
C ASP A 56 1.95 5.73 -10.55
N VAL A 57 2.73 4.74 -10.95
CA VAL A 57 4.02 4.95 -11.62
C VAL A 57 3.80 5.41 -13.07
N THR A 58 4.71 6.21 -13.59
CA THR A 58 4.60 6.81 -14.94
C THR A 58 5.73 6.42 -15.89
N GLN A 59 6.80 5.80 -15.36
CA GLN A 59 7.88 5.29 -16.20
C GLN A 59 7.43 4.02 -16.94
N PRO A 60 7.79 3.83 -18.21
CA PRO A 60 7.56 2.57 -18.91
C PRO A 60 8.27 1.41 -18.20
N ILE A 61 7.78 0.20 -18.42
CA ILE A 61 8.42 -1.02 -17.93
C ILE A 61 9.85 -1.11 -18.49
N ALA A 62 10.79 -1.53 -17.63
CA ALA A 62 12.22 -1.62 -17.98
C ALA A 62 12.44 -2.60 -19.17
N PRO A 63 13.36 -2.27 -20.11
CA PRO A 63 13.59 -3.08 -21.31
C PRO A 63 13.89 -4.56 -21.05
N ALA A 64 14.72 -4.88 -20.04
CA ALA A 64 15.03 -6.26 -19.69
C ALA A 64 13.80 -7.07 -19.25
N ILE A 65 12.83 -6.42 -18.62
CA ILE A 65 11.56 -7.01 -18.19
C ILE A 65 10.67 -7.28 -19.42
N ILE A 66 10.60 -6.32 -20.36
CA ILE A 66 9.83 -6.47 -21.61
C ILE A 66 10.40 -7.63 -22.45
N GLU A 67 11.72 -7.73 -22.56
CA GLU A 67 12.38 -8.84 -23.27
C GLU A 67 12.01 -10.21 -22.66
N ALA A 68 12.06 -10.32 -21.32
CA ALA A 68 11.67 -11.54 -20.64
C ALA A 68 10.19 -11.90 -20.87
N MET A 69 9.31 -10.89 -20.94
CA MET A 69 7.89 -11.12 -21.30
C MET A 69 7.71 -11.65 -22.72
N HIS A 70 8.41 -11.06 -23.70
CA HIS A 70 8.36 -11.55 -25.09
C HIS A 70 8.80 -13.01 -25.18
N LYS A 71 9.91 -13.34 -24.53
CA LYS A 71 10.39 -14.72 -24.48
C LYS A 71 9.36 -15.67 -23.84
N ALA A 72 8.77 -15.25 -22.73
CA ALA A 72 7.75 -16.07 -22.05
C ALA A 72 6.46 -16.23 -22.90
N VAL A 73 6.09 -15.22 -23.72
CA VAL A 73 4.99 -15.34 -24.69
C VAL A 73 5.31 -16.34 -25.78
N ASP A 74 6.54 -16.31 -26.33
CA ASP A 74 6.99 -17.27 -27.35
C ASP A 74 6.99 -18.70 -26.79
N GLU A 75 7.46 -18.91 -25.56
CA GLU A 75 7.41 -20.20 -24.87
C GLU A 75 5.98 -20.76 -24.78
N MET A 76 4.97 -19.92 -24.53
CA MET A 76 3.56 -20.33 -24.49
C MET A 76 3.01 -20.78 -25.85
N GLY A 77 3.67 -20.44 -26.95
CA GLY A 77 3.30 -20.82 -28.31
C GLY A 77 3.75 -22.22 -28.74
N HIS A 78 4.56 -22.90 -27.94
CA HIS A 78 5.14 -24.21 -28.29
C HIS A 78 4.73 -25.29 -27.31
N ALA A 79 4.35 -26.48 -27.81
CA ALA A 79 3.84 -27.57 -26.98
C ALA A 79 4.85 -28.01 -25.88
N GLU A 80 6.15 -27.97 -26.19
CA GLU A 80 7.23 -28.41 -25.30
C GLU A 80 7.47 -27.43 -24.13
N THR A 81 7.08 -26.14 -24.29
CA THR A 81 7.32 -25.08 -23.31
C THR A 81 6.03 -24.41 -22.83
N PHE A 82 4.89 -24.94 -23.23
CA PHE A 82 3.60 -24.46 -22.78
C PHE A 82 3.41 -24.67 -21.25
N HIS A 83 2.89 -23.65 -20.59
CA HIS A 83 2.55 -23.66 -19.17
C HIS A 83 1.04 -23.56 -18.99
N GLY A 84 0.42 -24.55 -18.33
CA GLY A 84 -0.98 -24.50 -17.87
C GLY A 84 -1.15 -23.68 -16.60
N TYR A 85 -2.02 -24.13 -15.69
CA TYR A 85 -2.16 -23.49 -14.37
C TYR A 85 -0.83 -23.39 -13.64
N ALA A 86 -0.51 -22.20 -13.13
CA ALA A 86 0.63 -22.04 -12.25
C ALA A 86 0.41 -22.79 -10.92
N PRO A 87 1.47 -23.19 -10.20
CA PRO A 87 1.34 -23.58 -8.80
C PRO A 87 0.67 -22.45 -8.00
N GLU A 88 -0.23 -22.80 -7.11
CA GLU A 88 -1.01 -21.81 -6.31
C GLU A 88 -0.11 -20.90 -5.47
N GLN A 89 1.06 -21.37 -5.08
CA GLN A 89 2.09 -20.60 -4.36
C GLN A 89 2.93 -19.72 -5.31
N GLY A 90 2.86 -19.96 -6.61
CA GLY A 90 3.73 -19.38 -7.64
C GLY A 90 4.91 -20.30 -7.99
N TYR A 91 5.54 -20.00 -9.14
CA TYR A 91 6.68 -20.81 -9.63
C TYR A 91 7.89 -20.70 -8.72
N GLU A 92 8.59 -21.81 -8.55
CA GLU A 92 9.77 -21.91 -7.69
C GLU A 92 10.90 -20.98 -8.14
N PHE A 93 11.10 -20.79 -9.45
CA PHE A 93 12.13 -19.90 -9.97
C PHE A 93 12.00 -18.47 -9.42
N LEU A 94 10.75 -17.95 -9.33
CA LEU A 94 10.50 -16.59 -8.81
C LEU A 94 10.59 -16.57 -7.29
N ARG A 95 9.99 -17.53 -6.59
CA ARG A 95 10.03 -17.60 -5.12
C ARG A 95 11.46 -17.76 -4.60
N SER A 96 12.28 -18.58 -5.27
CA SER A 96 13.69 -18.81 -4.89
C SER A 96 14.55 -17.55 -5.07
N ILE A 97 14.36 -16.82 -6.18
CA ILE A 97 15.13 -15.59 -6.40
C ILE A 97 14.69 -14.46 -5.44
N ILE A 98 13.41 -14.35 -5.14
CA ILE A 98 12.90 -13.43 -4.11
C ILE A 98 13.50 -13.76 -2.74
N ALA A 99 13.46 -15.04 -2.31
CA ALA A 99 14.03 -15.45 -1.03
C ALA A 99 15.51 -15.06 -0.93
N LYS A 100 16.27 -15.32 -1.99
CA LYS A 100 17.70 -15.01 -2.05
C LYS A 100 17.99 -13.51 -2.02
N GLU A 101 17.34 -12.73 -2.88
CA GLU A 101 17.72 -11.36 -3.18
C GLU A 101 17.06 -10.33 -2.25
N ASP A 102 15.78 -10.55 -1.88
CA ASP A 102 15.06 -9.60 -1.02
C ASP A 102 15.23 -9.90 0.48
N PHE A 103 15.54 -11.15 0.86
CA PHE A 103 15.59 -11.57 2.26
C PHE A 103 16.97 -12.07 2.69
N GLN A 104 17.47 -13.16 2.11
CA GLN A 104 18.74 -13.79 2.56
C GLN A 104 19.95 -12.87 2.35
N ALA A 105 19.95 -12.07 1.27
CA ALA A 105 20.98 -11.04 1.05
C ALA A 105 21.03 -9.97 2.15
N ASN A 106 19.90 -9.78 2.87
CA ASN A 106 19.77 -8.86 4.00
C ASN A 106 19.83 -9.58 5.36
N GLY A 107 20.26 -10.85 5.39
CA GLY A 107 20.40 -11.63 6.61
C GLY A 107 19.10 -12.19 7.19
N CYS A 108 17.99 -12.12 6.44
CA CYS A 108 16.70 -12.67 6.86
C CYS A 108 16.59 -14.14 6.43
N ASP A 109 16.33 -15.04 7.39
CA ASP A 109 16.12 -16.48 7.14
C ASP A 109 14.68 -16.73 6.65
N ILE A 110 14.41 -16.38 5.38
CA ILE A 110 13.16 -16.66 4.67
C ILE A 110 13.44 -17.62 3.53
N SER A 111 12.67 -18.70 3.46
CA SER A 111 12.77 -19.73 2.41
C SER A 111 11.68 -19.54 1.33
N ALA A 112 11.92 -20.10 0.15
CA ALA A 112 11.01 -20.00 -0.99
C ALA A 112 9.59 -20.54 -0.70
N ASP A 113 9.44 -21.47 0.21
CA ASP A 113 8.16 -22.07 0.60
C ASP A 113 7.41 -21.29 1.71
N GLU A 114 7.99 -20.17 2.16
CA GLU A 114 7.31 -19.15 2.97
C GLU A 114 6.78 -17.98 2.12
N ILE A 115 7.08 -17.96 0.79
CA ILE A 115 6.71 -16.92 -0.16
C ILE A 115 5.54 -17.38 -1.03
N PHE A 116 4.52 -16.55 -1.16
CA PHE A 116 3.31 -16.79 -1.94
C PHE A 116 3.11 -15.67 -2.96
N ILE A 117 3.30 -16.00 -4.23
CA ILE A 117 3.13 -15.04 -5.34
C ILE A 117 1.65 -14.71 -5.54
N SER A 118 1.36 -13.45 -5.77
CA SER A 118 0.00 -12.94 -5.94
C SER A 118 -0.11 -11.93 -7.08
N ASP A 119 -1.33 -11.47 -7.34
CA ASP A 119 -1.64 -10.40 -8.29
C ASP A 119 -1.49 -8.98 -7.69
N GLY A 120 -0.83 -8.87 -6.54
CA GLY A 120 -0.43 -7.62 -5.90
C GLY A 120 -0.85 -7.48 -4.45
N ALA A 121 -0.09 -6.73 -3.67
CA ALA A 121 -0.27 -6.54 -2.24
C ALA A 121 -1.69 -6.08 -1.84
N LYS A 122 -2.41 -5.34 -2.70
CA LYS A 122 -3.79 -4.94 -2.43
C LYS A 122 -4.74 -6.14 -2.35
N CYS A 123 -4.58 -7.10 -3.25
CA CYS A 123 -5.35 -8.35 -3.23
C CYS A 123 -4.97 -9.21 -2.02
N ASP A 124 -3.68 -9.31 -1.71
CA ASP A 124 -3.22 -10.00 -0.50
C ASP A 124 -3.82 -9.37 0.76
N CYS A 125 -3.78 -8.05 0.88
CA CYS A 125 -4.38 -7.32 2.00
C CYS A 125 -5.88 -7.59 2.16
N GLY A 126 -6.61 -7.65 1.05
CA GLY A 126 -8.04 -8.01 1.05
C GLY A 126 -8.30 -9.47 1.41
N ASN A 127 -7.48 -10.38 0.85
CA ASN A 127 -7.65 -11.83 0.99
C ASN A 127 -7.22 -12.37 2.36
N ILE A 128 -6.19 -11.76 2.98
CA ILE A 128 -5.63 -12.21 4.25
C ILE A 128 -6.65 -12.12 5.40
N GLN A 129 -7.70 -11.33 5.22
CA GLN A 129 -8.82 -11.21 6.14
C GLN A 129 -9.46 -12.56 6.48
N GLU A 130 -9.38 -13.52 5.57
CA GLU A 130 -9.98 -14.84 5.73
C GLU A 130 -9.23 -15.73 6.74
N LEU A 131 -8.01 -15.36 7.13
CA LEU A 131 -7.22 -16.08 8.14
C LEU A 131 -7.65 -15.77 9.58
N PHE A 132 -8.39 -14.68 9.79
CA PHE A 132 -8.70 -14.16 11.12
C PHE A 132 -10.19 -14.31 11.46
N SER A 133 -10.49 -14.54 12.74
CA SER A 133 -11.85 -14.57 13.27
C SER A 133 -12.57 -13.25 13.03
N LEU A 134 -13.91 -13.32 12.95
CA LEU A 134 -14.77 -12.13 12.89
C LEU A 134 -14.70 -11.29 14.18
N ASP A 135 -14.30 -11.89 15.28
CA ASP A 135 -14.15 -11.24 16.59
C ASP A 135 -12.77 -10.62 16.79
N SER A 136 -11.83 -10.84 15.85
CA SER A 136 -10.49 -10.27 15.96
C SER A 136 -10.52 -8.75 15.99
N VAL A 137 -9.82 -8.17 16.97
CA VAL A 137 -9.65 -6.73 17.13
C VAL A 137 -8.49 -6.26 16.25
N VAL A 138 -8.74 -5.26 15.43
CA VAL A 138 -7.79 -4.77 14.43
C VAL A 138 -7.31 -3.38 14.80
N ALA A 139 -5.98 -3.17 14.78
CA ALA A 139 -5.34 -1.88 14.93
C ALA A 139 -4.76 -1.39 13.60
N VAL A 140 -4.93 -0.10 13.30
CA VAL A 140 -4.39 0.57 12.10
C VAL A 140 -3.76 1.90 12.49
N CYS A 141 -2.72 2.32 11.77
CA CYS A 141 -2.23 3.70 11.86
C CYS A 141 -3.32 4.69 11.40
N ASP A 142 -3.25 5.94 11.86
CA ASP A 142 -4.14 7.02 11.44
C ASP A 142 -3.31 8.30 11.27
N PRO A 143 -3.05 8.80 10.05
CA PRO A 143 -3.63 8.37 8.76
C PRO A 143 -3.00 7.09 8.20
N VAL A 144 -3.75 6.38 7.34
CA VAL A 144 -3.33 5.12 6.75
C VAL A 144 -3.94 4.89 5.36
N TYR A 145 -3.37 3.96 4.60
CA TYR A 145 -3.97 3.49 3.35
C TYR A 145 -5.37 2.91 3.61
N PRO A 146 -6.44 3.46 2.99
CA PRO A 146 -7.83 3.14 3.37
C PRO A 146 -8.21 1.66 3.24
N VAL A 147 -7.48 0.90 2.42
CA VAL A 147 -7.76 -0.52 2.17
C VAL A 147 -7.75 -1.37 3.45
N TYR A 148 -6.90 -1.04 4.42
CA TYR A 148 -6.84 -1.81 5.68
C TYR A 148 -8.14 -1.66 6.49
N VAL A 149 -8.70 -0.46 6.53
CA VAL A 149 -9.99 -0.20 7.17
C VAL A 149 -11.12 -0.83 6.36
N ASP A 150 -11.20 -0.50 5.05
CA ASP A 150 -12.29 -0.95 4.18
C ASP A 150 -12.41 -2.47 4.10
N SER A 151 -11.29 -3.19 4.00
CA SER A 151 -11.30 -4.66 3.95
C SER A 151 -11.80 -5.28 5.26
N ASN A 152 -11.46 -4.70 6.42
CA ASN A 152 -11.98 -5.14 7.71
C ASN A 152 -13.46 -4.78 7.91
N VAL A 153 -13.92 -3.65 7.36
CA VAL A 153 -15.36 -3.31 7.31
C VAL A 153 -16.12 -4.36 6.51
N MET A 154 -15.67 -4.67 5.29
CA MET A 154 -16.27 -5.68 4.42
C MET A 154 -16.30 -7.06 5.07
N ALA A 155 -15.25 -7.41 5.82
CA ALA A 155 -15.15 -8.65 6.59
C ALA A 155 -16.04 -8.68 7.84
N GLY A 156 -16.58 -7.54 8.29
CA GLY A 156 -17.50 -7.46 9.45
C GLY A 156 -16.84 -7.17 10.80
N ARG A 157 -15.55 -6.80 10.84
CA ARG A 157 -14.79 -6.54 12.08
C ARG A 157 -14.87 -5.09 12.57
N SER A 158 -15.50 -4.19 11.83
CA SER A 158 -15.42 -2.75 12.08
C SER A 158 -16.37 -2.20 13.16
N GLY A 159 -17.46 -2.90 13.45
CA GLY A 159 -18.58 -2.30 14.22
C GLY A 159 -19.33 -1.26 13.39
N LEU A 160 -19.79 -0.19 14.04
CA LEU A 160 -20.54 0.90 13.41
C LEU A 160 -19.64 2.10 13.12
N TYR A 161 -19.96 2.82 12.05
CA TYR A 161 -19.28 4.08 11.73
C TYR A 161 -19.84 5.24 12.57
N ASN A 162 -18.95 5.96 13.25
CA ASN A 162 -19.27 7.19 13.97
C ASN A 162 -18.88 8.39 13.09
N SER A 163 -19.86 9.16 12.64
CA SER A 163 -19.66 10.33 11.77
C SER A 163 -19.02 11.53 12.49
N GLU A 164 -19.13 11.62 13.82
CA GLU A 164 -18.51 12.71 14.59
C GLU A 164 -17.00 12.55 14.69
N THR A 165 -16.54 11.30 14.88
CA THR A 165 -15.11 10.97 14.97
C THR A 165 -14.51 10.52 13.66
N SER A 166 -15.34 10.27 12.64
CA SER A 166 -14.95 9.65 11.35
C SER A 166 -14.23 8.31 11.51
N ARG A 167 -14.63 7.51 12.52
CA ARG A 167 -14.01 6.22 12.88
C ARG A 167 -15.05 5.12 13.01
N PHE A 168 -14.60 3.88 12.84
CA PHE A 168 -15.37 2.67 13.18
C PHE A 168 -15.08 2.29 14.63
N ASP A 169 -16.13 1.96 15.41
CA ASP A 169 -16.07 1.80 16.87
C ASP A 169 -15.30 0.56 17.35
N LYS A 170 -15.10 -0.45 16.47
CA LYS A 170 -14.35 -1.67 16.79
C LYS A 170 -12.94 -1.71 16.14
N ILE A 171 -12.53 -0.67 15.44
CA ILE A 171 -11.17 -0.55 14.92
C ILE A 171 -10.37 0.34 15.87
N VAL A 172 -9.22 -0.13 16.28
CA VAL A 172 -8.26 0.64 17.09
C VAL A 172 -7.42 1.50 16.17
N TYR A 173 -7.54 2.81 16.30
CA TYR A 173 -6.77 3.77 15.52
C TYR A 173 -5.57 4.23 16.32
N MET A 174 -4.37 4.10 15.75
CA MET A 174 -3.10 4.53 16.34
C MET A 174 -2.67 5.85 15.69
N PRO A 175 -2.85 7.00 16.35
CA PRO A 175 -2.55 8.30 15.75
C PRO A 175 -1.08 8.43 15.36
N CYS A 176 -0.83 8.85 14.11
CA CYS A 176 0.48 9.17 13.56
C CYS A 176 0.46 10.66 13.18
N THR A 177 0.97 11.51 14.08
CA THR A 177 0.91 12.96 13.98
C THR A 177 2.30 13.58 13.94
N ALA A 178 2.39 14.88 13.69
CA ALA A 178 3.67 15.58 13.72
C ALA A 178 4.35 15.50 15.11
N ASP A 179 3.55 15.43 16.18
CA ASP A 179 4.07 15.42 17.56
C ASP A 179 4.80 14.11 17.90
N ASN A 180 4.44 12.99 17.26
CA ASN A 180 5.11 11.69 17.43
C ASN A 180 5.93 11.27 16.19
N GLY A 181 6.26 12.23 15.30
CA GLY A 181 7.04 11.96 14.10
C GLY A 181 6.34 11.02 13.10
N PHE A 182 5.01 11.00 13.11
CA PHE A 182 4.16 10.12 12.30
C PHE A 182 4.41 8.61 12.53
N LEU A 183 4.92 8.25 13.70
CA LEU A 183 5.05 6.86 14.14
C LEU A 183 3.96 6.52 15.17
N PRO A 184 3.31 5.35 15.06
CA PRO A 184 2.24 4.97 15.99
C PRO A 184 2.78 4.61 17.37
N GLU A 185 2.00 4.93 18.41
CA GLU A 185 2.18 4.40 19.75
C GLU A 185 1.51 3.02 19.87
N PHE A 186 1.99 2.21 20.82
CA PHE A 186 1.37 0.91 21.11
C PHE A 186 -0.07 1.08 21.59
N PRO A 187 -1.02 0.26 21.07
CA PRO A 187 -2.38 0.26 21.58
C PRO A 187 -2.43 -0.13 23.06
N LYS A 188 -3.32 0.54 23.81
CA LYS A 188 -3.54 0.26 25.24
C LYS A 188 -4.51 -0.89 25.46
N GLU A 189 -5.42 -1.08 24.54
CA GLU A 189 -6.37 -2.18 24.49
C GLU A 189 -5.77 -3.42 23.83
N HIS A 190 -6.43 -4.57 24.06
CA HIS A 190 -6.06 -5.80 23.36
C HIS A 190 -6.32 -5.68 21.86
N VAL A 191 -5.37 -6.16 21.08
CA VAL A 191 -5.46 -6.23 19.60
C VAL A 191 -4.94 -7.57 19.11
N ASP A 192 -5.60 -8.15 18.11
CA ASP A 192 -5.21 -9.42 17.49
C ASP A 192 -4.39 -9.19 16.21
N VAL A 193 -4.74 -8.16 15.43
CA VAL A 193 -4.12 -7.87 14.13
C VAL A 193 -3.70 -6.40 14.06
N ILE A 194 -2.44 -6.16 13.75
CA ILE A 194 -1.85 -4.83 13.68
C ILE A 194 -1.37 -4.57 12.25
N TYR A 195 -1.89 -3.54 11.59
CA TYR A 195 -1.39 -3.10 10.30
C TYR A 195 -0.31 -2.03 10.48
N LEU A 196 0.88 -2.31 9.98
CA LEU A 196 1.99 -1.35 9.86
C LEU A 196 2.39 -1.24 8.40
N CYS A 197 2.54 -0.01 7.91
CA CYS A 197 3.00 0.27 6.55
C CYS A 197 4.20 1.21 6.62
N PHE A 198 5.39 0.70 6.27
CA PHE A 198 6.60 1.51 6.24
C PHE A 198 7.52 1.10 5.08
N PRO A 199 8.00 2.09 4.29
CA PRO A 199 7.64 3.51 4.33
C PRO A 199 6.14 3.74 4.16
N ASN A 200 5.60 4.71 4.91
CA ASN A 200 4.15 4.87 5.08
C ASN A 200 3.50 5.54 3.85
N ASN A 201 2.34 5.04 3.50
CA ASN A 201 1.36 5.73 2.67
C ASN A 201 0.18 6.14 3.58
N PRO A 202 -0.02 7.45 3.89
CA PRO A 202 0.32 8.61 3.04
C PRO A 202 1.53 9.45 3.47
N THR A 203 2.06 9.32 4.69
CA THR A 203 2.98 10.29 5.29
C THR A 203 4.40 10.28 4.68
N GLY A 204 4.79 9.17 4.06
CA GLY A 204 6.13 9.00 3.51
C GLY A 204 7.20 8.69 4.57
N GLU A 205 6.83 8.60 5.84
CA GLU A 205 7.77 8.30 6.93
C GLU A 205 8.18 6.83 6.94
N ALA A 206 9.40 6.58 7.39
CA ALA A 206 9.98 5.27 7.54
C ALA A 206 10.25 4.97 9.02
N ILE A 207 10.25 3.70 9.41
CA ILE A 207 10.48 3.26 10.78
C ILE A 207 11.91 2.76 10.94
N LYS A 208 12.59 3.16 12.01
CA LYS A 208 13.92 2.66 12.34
C LYS A 208 13.86 1.23 12.87
N LYS A 209 14.97 0.48 12.70
CA LYS A 209 15.03 -0.92 13.13
C LYS A 209 14.71 -1.10 14.62
N ALA A 210 15.17 -0.21 15.50
CA ALA A 210 14.89 -0.31 16.94
C ALA A 210 13.39 -0.15 17.24
N ASP A 211 12.72 0.77 16.57
CA ASP A 211 11.28 0.99 16.77
C ASP A 211 10.47 -0.17 16.19
N LEU A 212 10.88 -0.71 15.04
CA LEU A 212 10.24 -1.88 14.45
C LEU A 212 10.45 -3.14 15.30
N GLN A 213 11.64 -3.30 15.91
CA GLN A 213 11.89 -4.38 16.88
C GLN A 213 10.95 -4.28 18.08
N ALA A 214 10.72 -3.08 18.59
CA ALA A 214 9.79 -2.90 19.71
C ALA A 214 8.34 -3.30 19.33
N TRP A 215 7.93 -3.12 18.08
CA TRP A 215 6.64 -3.63 17.58
C TRP A 215 6.61 -5.15 17.51
N VAL A 216 7.68 -5.79 17.06
CA VAL A 216 7.80 -7.26 17.04
C VAL A 216 7.73 -7.82 18.47
N ASP A 217 8.45 -7.21 19.41
CA ASP A 217 8.43 -7.59 20.81
C ASP A 217 7.02 -7.41 21.43
N PHE A 218 6.37 -6.29 21.11
CA PHE A 218 5.00 -6.03 21.54
C PHE A 218 4.03 -7.09 21.01
N ALA A 219 4.10 -7.42 19.72
CA ALA A 219 3.20 -8.41 19.11
C ALA A 219 3.40 -9.80 19.72
N ASN A 220 4.65 -10.26 19.86
CA ASN A 220 4.95 -11.54 20.48
C ASN A 220 4.47 -11.61 21.93
N LYS A 221 4.69 -10.55 22.71
CA LYS A 221 4.27 -10.47 24.11
C LYS A 221 2.75 -10.51 24.29
N ASN A 222 2.00 -9.91 23.36
CA ASN A 222 0.55 -9.75 23.45
C ASN A 222 -0.23 -10.76 22.62
N GLY A 223 0.43 -11.67 21.89
CA GLY A 223 -0.20 -12.67 21.03
C GLY A 223 -0.88 -12.06 19.81
N ALA A 224 -0.38 -10.93 19.31
CA ALA A 224 -0.88 -10.25 18.13
C ALA A 224 -0.09 -10.64 16.87
N VAL A 225 -0.72 -10.47 15.69
CA VAL A 225 -0.06 -10.63 14.39
C VAL A 225 0.10 -9.27 13.72
N ILE A 226 1.31 -8.97 13.26
CA ILE A 226 1.60 -7.78 12.45
C ILE A 226 1.41 -8.14 10.96
N ILE A 227 0.59 -7.38 10.25
CA ILE A 227 0.57 -7.32 8.79
C ILE A 227 1.43 -6.13 8.39
N TYR A 228 2.63 -6.42 7.92
CA TYR A 228 3.63 -5.42 7.54
C TYR A 228 3.59 -5.17 6.03
N ASP A 229 3.05 -4.02 5.61
CA ASP A 229 3.03 -3.62 4.20
C ASP A 229 4.31 -2.87 3.85
N ALA A 230 5.19 -3.55 3.11
CA ALA A 230 6.48 -3.06 2.65
C ALA A 230 6.47 -2.71 1.14
N ALA A 231 5.33 -2.26 0.60
CA ALA A 231 5.19 -1.95 -0.83
C ALA A 231 6.14 -0.87 -1.34
N TYR A 232 6.72 -0.07 -0.45
CA TYR A 232 7.65 1.03 -0.77
C TYR A 232 9.10 0.77 -0.33
N GLU A 233 9.44 -0.43 0.09
CA GLU A 233 10.79 -0.78 0.60
C GLU A 233 11.92 -0.44 -0.37
N ALA A 234 11.67 -0.55 -1.69
CA ALA A 234 12.66 -0.27 -2.72
C ALA A 234 13.07 1.22 -2.79
N TYR A 235 12.33 2.12 -2.13
CA TYR A 235 12.61 3.55 -2.05
C TYR A 235 13.44 3.95 -0.83
N ILE A 236 13.74 3.02 0.08
CA ILE A 236 14.56 3.27 1.26
C ILE A 236 15.99 3.60 0.83
N THR A 237 16.50 4.74 1.27
CA THR A 237 17.84 5.24 0.94
C THR A 237 18.72 5.45 2.16
N GLU A 238 18.15 5.59 3.35
CA GLU A 238 18.88 5.85 4.58
C GLU A 238 19.33 4.56 5.26
N ALA A 239 20.57 4.54 5.72
CA ALA A 239 21.10 3.44 6.51
C ALA A 239 20.34 3.31 7.85
N GLY A 240 20.12 2.07 8.29
CA GLY A 240 19.44 1.79 9.57
C GLY A 240 17.91 1.75 9.48
N ILE A 241 17.35 2.00 8.31
CA ILE A 241 15.94 1.71 8.01
C ILE A 241 15.86 0.29 7.46
N PRO A 242 15.10 -0.63 8.07
CA PRO A 242 15.00 -2.02 7.62
C PRO A 242 14.19 -2.11 6.32
N HIS A 243 14.65 -2.98 5.42
CA HIS A 243 13.93 -3.32 4.19
C HIS A 243 12.86 -4.40 4.41
N SER A 244 12.94 -5.12 5.52
CA SER A 244 12.01 -6.17 5.90
C SER A 244 11.80 -6.18 7.41
N ILE A 245 10.57 -6.55 7.85
CA ILE A 245 10.30 -6.81 9.26
C ILE A 245 11.13 -8.00 9.77
N TYR A 246 11.51 -8.93 8.89
CA TYR A 246 12.30 -10.11 9.26
C TYR A 246 13.78 -9.81 9.56
N GLU A 247 14.22 -8.58 9.42
CA GLU A 247 15.48 -8.10 10.01
C GLU A 247 15.39 -7.93 11.53
N CYS A 248 14.18 -7.98 12.10
CA CYS A 248 13.92 -7.93 13.54
C CYS A 248 13.84 -9.34 14.12
N GLU A 249 14.47 -9.56 15.28
CA GLU A 249 14.46 -10.83 15.97
C GLU A 249 13.03 -11.19 16.41
N GLY A 250 12.60 -12.45 16.21
CA GLY A 250 11.27 -12.92 16.58
C GLY A 250 10.16 -12.53 15.60
N ALA A 251 10.42 -11.83 14.50
CA ALA A 251 9.39 -11.44 13.54
C ALA A 251 8.72 -12.64 12.84
N LYS A 252 9.42 -13.74 12.64
CA LYS A 252 8.87 -14.96 12.02
C LYS A 252 7.72 -15.60 12.82
N THR A 253 7.61 -15.30 14.11
CA THR A 253 6.55 -15.84 14.98
C THR A 253 5.34 -14.93 15.11
N CYS A 254 5.39 -13.69 14.61
CA CYS A 254 4.31 -12.72 14.77
C CYS A 254 4.03 -11.83 13.56
N ALA A 255 4.70 -12.01 12.41
CA ALA A 255 4.52 -11.10 11.29
C ALA A 255 4.24 -11.81 9.96
N ILE A 256 3.37 -11.20 9.16
CA ILE A 256 3.15 -11.46 7.73
C ILE A 256 3.63 -10.21 7.00
N GLU A 257 4.49 -10.36 5.97
CA GLU A 257 4.94 -9.25 5.17
C GLU A 257 4.32 -9.26 3.79
N LEU A 258 3.80 -8.12 3.34
CA LEU A 258 3.24 -7.92 2.01
C LEU A 258 4.18 -7.09 1.15
N ARG A 259 4.47 -7.57 -0.06
CA ARG A 259 5.36 -6.94 -1.03
C ARG A 259 4.68 -6.70 -2.36
N SER A 260 5.15 -5.69 -3.09
CA SER A 260 4.55 -5.30 -4.36
C SER A 260 5.59 -4.94 -5.41
N PHE A 261 5.47 -5.51 -6.61
CA PHE A 261 6.21 -5.06 -7.79
C PHE A 261 5.61 -3.78 -8.41
N SER A 262 4.41 -3.38 -7.99
CA SER A 262 3.71 -2.21 -8.54
C SER A 262 4.55 -0.95 -8.47
N LYS A 263 5.22 -0.70 -7.33
CA LYS A 263 6.01 0.50 -7.12
C LYS A 263 7.50 0.28 -7.37
N LYS A 264 8.01 -0.91 -7.05
CA LYS A 264 9.40 -1.31 -7.28
C LYS A 264 9.76 -1.30 -8.77
N ALA A 265 8.94 -1.91 -9.64
CA ALA A 265 9.27 -2.17 -11.04
C ALA A 265 8.19 -1.74 -12.04
N GLY A 266 7.22 -0.94 -11.64
CA GLY A 266 6.19 -0.41 -12.53
C GLY A 266 5.02 -1.36 -12.84
N PHE A 267 4.84 -2.45 -12.10
CA PHE A 267 3.84 -3.49 -12.39
C PHE A 267 2.41 -3.12 -11.97
N THR A 268 2.06 -1.85 -11.95
CA THR A 268 0.70 -1.40 -11.58
C THR A 268 -0.37 -1.98 -12.49
N GLY A 269 -0.09 -2.09 -13.80
CA GLY A 269 -0.98 -2.71 -14.79
C GLY A 269 -0.74 -4.21 -15.00
N MET A 270 0.46 -4.71 -14.70
CA MET A 270 0.84 -6.11 -14.90
C MET A 270 0.38 -7.03 -13.76
N ARG A 271 0.18 -6.48 -12.56
CA ARG A 271 -0.32 -7.16 -11.35
C ARG A 271 0.60 -8.27 -10.86
N LEU A 272 1.59 -7.90 -10.03
CA LEU A 272 2.46 -8.84 -9.32
C LEU A 272 2.78 -8.34 -7.92
N GLY A 273 2.70 -9.22 -6.96
CA GLY A 273 3.10 -9.03 -5.58
C GLY A 273 3.38 -10.37 -4.92
N PHE A 274 3.66 -10.34 -3.65
CA PHE A 274 3.77 -11.57 -2.85
C PHE A 274 3.55 -11.29 -1.37
N ALA A 275 3.09 -12.33 -0.67
CA ALA A 275 3.03 -12.38 0.78
C ALA A 275 4.11 -13.33 1.30
N VAL A 276 4.77 -12.96 2.41
CA VAL A 276 5.63 -13.84 3.18
C VAL A 276 4.90 -14.25 4.44
N ILE A 277 4.65 -15.53 4.58
CA ILE A 277 3.99 -16.11 5.76
C ILE A 277 4.90 -17.21 6.32
N PRO A 278 5.67 -16.92 7.37
CA PRO A 278 6.61 -17.86 7.94
C PRO A 278 5.93 -19.12 8.45
N LYS A 279 6.64 -20.26 8.39
CA LYS A 279 6.18 -21.54 8.94
C LYS A 279 6.09 -21.50 10.47
N ASP A 280 6.87 -20.63 11.10
CA ASP A 280 6.90 -20.44 12.55
C ASP A 280 5.72 -19.61 13.05
N LEU A 281 4.99 -18.93 12.15
CA LEU A 281 3.82 -18.14 12.51
C LEU A 281 2.62 -19.06 12.78
N LYS A 282 2.28 -19.20 14.05
CA LYS A 282 1.24 -20.12 14.55
C LYS A 282 0.36 -19.46 15.60
N SER A 283 -0.90 -19.89 15.65
CA SER A 283 -1.81 -19.65 16.77
C SER A 283 -2.09 -20.99 17.46
N GLY A 284 -1.42 -21.24 18.59
CA GLY A 284 -1.36 -22.59 19.17
C GLY A 284 -0.72 -23.57 18.18
N ASP A 285 -1.40 -24.65 17.87
CA ASP A 285 -0.95 -25.67 16.89
C ASP A 285 -1.32 -25.33 15.44
N VAL A 286 -2.05 -24.21 15.20
CA VAL A 286 -2.57 -23.86 13.87
C VAL A 286 -1.55 -22.98 13.14
N SER A 287 -0.99 -23.47 12.03
CA SER A 287 -0.06 -22.75 11.18
C SER A 287 -0.79 -21.80 10.22
N LEU A 288 -0.47 -20.50 10.26
CA LEU A 288 -1.02 -19.52 9.32
C LEU A 288 -0.49 -19.76 7.89
N ASN A 289 0.74 -20.26 7.74
CA ASN A 289 1.28 -20.67 6.44
C ASN A 289 0.43 -21.77 5.82
N ALA A 290 0.10 -22.82 6.58
CA ALA A 290 -0.75 -23.91 6.10
C ALA A 290 -2.19 -23.46 5.79
N MET A 291 -2.75 -22.54 6.59
CA MET A 291 -4.06 -21.94 6.30
C MET A 291 -4.04 -21.14 4.99
N TRP A 292 -3.01 -20.33 4.79
CA TRP A 292 -2.87 -19.54 3.56
C TRP A 292 -2.67 -20.43 2.34
N MET A 293 -1.82 -21.46 2.43
CA MET A 293 -1.67 -22.47 1.38
C MET A 293 -3.01 -23.11 1.04
N ARG A 294 -3.80 -23.52 2.04
CA ARG A 294 -5.12 -24.08 1.82
C ARG A 294 -6.08 -23.08 1.17
N ARG A 295 -6.04 -21.82 1.58
CA ARG A 295 -6.83 -20.74 0.97
C ARG A 295 -6.46 -20.55 -0.50
N GLN A 296 -5.16 -20.46 -0.81
CA GLN A 296 -4.68 -20.32 -2.18
C GLN A 296 -5.10 -21.50 -3.06
N GLY A 297 -4.91 -22.71 -2.61
CA GLY A 297 -5.34 -23.93 -3.34
C GLY A 297 -6.86 -24.07 -3.52
N SER A 298 -7.67 -23.26 -2.81
CA SER A 298 -9.13 -23.28 -2.94
C SER A 298 -9.72 -22.13 -3.74
N LYS A 299 -9.02 -20.98 -3.80
CA LYS A 299 -9.58 -19.70 -4.31
C LYS A 299 -8.68 -18.99 -5.31
N TYR A 300 -7.52 -19.55 -5.63
CA TYR A 300 -6.52 -18.88 -6.46
C TYR A 300 -5.76 -19.88 -7.32
N ASN A 301 -5.71 -19.66 -8.63
CA ASN A 301 -5.01 -20.54 -9.61
C ASN A 301 -3.63 -20.03 -9.99
N GLY A 302 -3.05 -19.13 -9.19
CA GLY A 302 -1.71 -18.58 -9.42
C GLY A 302 -1.70 -17.37 -10.37
N THR A 303 -0.62 -16.60 -10.27
CA THR A 303 -0.32 -15.48 -11.18
C THR A 303 0.14 -16.03 -12.54
N PRO A 304 -0.18 -15.38 -13.67
CA PRO A 304 0.21 -15.84 -14.99
C PRO A 304 1.72 -16.07 -15.14
N TYR A 305 2.10 -17.13 -15.87
CA TYR A 305 3.50 -17.48 -16.13
C TYR A 305 4.33 -16.31 -16.67
N ILE A 306 3.81 -15.61 -17.70
CA ILE A 306 4.45 -14.47 -18.36
C ILE A 306 4.80 -13.37 -17.34
N ILE A 307 3.89 -13.11 -16.41
CA ILE A 307 4.09 -12.07 -15.38
C ILE A 307 5.11 -12.50 -14.33
N GLN A 308 5.16 -13.81 -13.99
CA GLN A 308 6.17 -14.32 -13.06
C GLN A 308 7.57 -14.31 -13.70
N ARG A 309 7.70 -14.56 -15.02
CA ARG A 309 8.98 -14.40 -15.77
C ARG A 309 9.41 -12.93 -15.83
N ALA A 310 8.45 -12.02 -16.01
CA ALA A 310 8.71 -10.57 -15.89
C ALA A 310 9.23 -10.22 -14.48
N GLY A 311 8.64 -10.79 -13.43
CA GLY A 311 9.07 -10.61 -12.04
C GLY A 311 10.49 -11.15 -11.78
N GLU A 312 10.83 -12.31 -12.33
CA GLU A 312 12.18 -12.87 -12.25
C GLU A 312 13.22 -11.93 -12.90
N ALA A 313 12.89 -11.35 -14.05
CA ALA A 313 13.79 -10.44 -14.77
C ALA A 313 14.12 -9.15 -13.99
N VAL A 314 13.31 -8.76 -13.02
CA VAL A 314 13.63 -7.64 -12.11
C VAL A 314 14.93 -7.89 -11.34
N TYR A 315 15.25 -9.15 -11.06
CA TYR A 315 16.42 -9.58 -10.29
C TYR A 315 17.65 -9.88 -11.15
N SER A 316 17.55 -9.86 -12.49
CA SER A 316 18.71 -9.93 -13.35
C SER A 316 19.63 -8.71 -13.15
N PRO A 317 20.92 -8.79 -13.49
CA PRO A 317 21.82 -7.65 -13.39
C PRO A 317 21.30 -6.40 -14.14
N GLU A 318 20.80 -6.59 -15.36
CA GLU A 318 20.22 -5.54 -16.19
C GLU A 318 18.91 -5.00 -15.62
N GLY A 319 18.04 -5.91 -15.16
CA GLY A 319 16.75 -5.55 -14.54
C GLY A 319 16.95 -4.72 -13.28
N LYS A 320 17.87 -5.14 -12.40
CA LYS A 320 18.22 -4.38 -11.18
C LYS A 320 18.73 -2.97 -11.52
N ALA A 321 19.64 -2.85 -12.48
CA ALA A 321 20.21 -1.57 -12.87
C ALA A 321 19.13 -0.62 -13.43
N GLN A 322 18.27 -1.11 -14.33
CA GLN A 322 17.22 -0.33 -14.95
C GLN A 322 16.13 0.09 -13.94
N VAL A 323 15.74 -0.80 -13.04
CA VAL A 323 14.78 -0.52 -11.96
C VAL A 323 15.36 0.50 -10.97
N ALA A 324 16.64 0.35 -10.59
CA ALA A 324 17.29 1.31 -9.72
C ALA A 324 17.34 2.74 -10.34
N GLU A 325 17.57 2.84 -11.66
CA GLU A 325 17.52 4.11 -12.36
C GLU A 325 16.12 4.75 -12.32
N GLN A 326 15.06 3.95 -12.52
CA GLN A 326 13.68 4.43 -12.44
C GLN A 326 13.34 4.94 -11.03
N ILE A 327 13.72 4.20 -9.98
CA ILE A 327 13.54 4.60 -8.59
C ILE A 327 14.31 5.91 -8.31
N ALA A 328 15.56 6.01 -8.75
CA ALA A 328 16.38 7.20 -8.57
C ALA A 328 15.74 8.46 -9.22
N ARG A 329 15.07 8.30 -10.38
CA ARG A 329 14.33 9.40 -11.02
C ARG A 329 13.16 9.86 -10.15
N TYR A 330 12.37 8.94 -9.59
CA TYR A 330 11.28 9.30 -8.68
C TYR A 330 11.78 9.93 -7.39
N MET A 331 12.88 9.43 -6.82
CA MET A 331 13.47 10.03 -5.62
C MET A 331 14.09 11.40 -5.87
N LYS A 332 14.61 11.65 -7.09
CA LYS A 332 15.00 13.00 -7.52
C LYS A 332 13.79 13.95 -7.54
N ASN A 333 12.66 13.50 -8.07
CA ASN A 333 11.42 14.28 -8.04
C ASN A 333 10.97 14.55 -6.60
N ALA A 334 10.97 13.53 -5.73
CA ALA A 334 10.60 13.66 -4.33
C ALA A 334 11.44 14.73 -3.62
N LYS A 335 12.77 14.64 -3.76
CA LYS A 335 13.70 15.64 -3.20
C LYS A 335 13.43 17.04 -3.75
N THR A 336 13.17 17.16 -5.05
CA THR A 336 12.91 18.46 -5.70
C THR A 336 11.60 19.06 -5.16
N ILE A 337 10.52 18.27 -5.08
CA ILE A 337 9.22 18.72 -4.55
C ILE A 337 9.37 19.09 -3.08
N TYR A 338 9.98 18.24 -2.26
CA TYR A 338 10.19 18.49 -0.84
C TYR A 338 10.94 19.81 -0.60
N THR A 339 12.09 19.98 -1.24
CA THR A 339 12.93 21.17 -1.07
C THR A 339 12.19 22.42 -1.60
N GLY A 340 11.58 22.34 -2.77
CA GLY A 340 10.87 23.47 -3.36
C GLY A 340 9.67 23.94 -2.55
N LEU A 341 8.91 23.03 -1.92
CA LEU A 341 7.82 23.38 -1.02
C LEU A 341 8.34 23.98 0.29
N LYS A 342 9.42 23.41 0.85
CA LYS A 342 10.04 23.94 2.06
C LYS A 342 10.59 25.37 1.85
N ASP A 343 11.23 25.62 0.71
CA ASP A 343 11.72 26.94 0.33
C ASP A 343 10.60 27.95 0.09
N ALA A 344 9.41 27.47 -0.29
CA ALA A 344 8.19 28.26 -0.41
C ALA A 344 7.46 28.48 0.94
N GLY A 345 8.03 28.02 2.07
CA GLY A 345 7.50 28.26 3.41
C GLY A 345 6.49 27.22 3.90
N PHE A 346 6.28 26.12 3.15
CA PHE A 346 5.38 25.04 3.60
C PHE A 346 6.06 24.12 4.61
N THR A 347 5.28 23.58 5.55
CA THR A 347 5.69 22.48 6.42
C THR A 347 5.46 21.16 5.69
N VAL A 348 6.53 20.40 5.48
CA VAL A 348 6.52 19.16 4.70
C VAL A 348 7.27 18.05 5.42
N TYR A 349 6.83 16.81 5.20
CA TYR A 349 7.37 15.59 5.75
C TYR A 349 7.49 14.53 4.65
N GLY A 350 8.16 13.41 4.93
CA GLY A 350 8.35 12.33 3.95
C GLY A 350 9.32 12.71 2.83
N GLY A 351 9.23 12.04 1.69
CA GLY A 351 10.03 12.32 0.48
C GLY A 351 11.52 11.93 0.55
N VAL A 352 11.96 11.23 1.60
CA VAL A 352 13.34 10.77 1.81
C VAL A 352 13.46 9.27 1.53
N ASN A 353 12.64 8.44 2.14
CA ASN A 353 12.58 6.99 1.95
C ASN A 353 11.31 6.54 1.22
N SER A 354 10.62 7.47 0.57
CA SER A 354 9.33 7.26 -0.08
C SER A 354 9.08 8.30 -1.16
N PRO A 355 8.33 7.97 -2.21
CA PRO A 355 7.90 8.93 -3.21
C PRO A 355 6.76 9.83 -2.75
N TYR A 356 6.35 9.77 -1.48
CA TYR A 356 5.26 10.57 -0.91
C TYR A 356 5.80 11.73 -0.09
N ILE A 357 5.25 12.91 -0.37
CA ILE A 357 5.46 14.14 0.39
C ILE A 357 4.14 14.46 1.11
N TRP A 358 4.21 14.64 2.42
CA TRP A 358 3.09 14.97 3.29
C TRP A 358 3.17 16.42 3.67
N LEU A 359 2.26 17.21 3.13
CA LEU A 359 2.21 18.67 3.24
C LEU A 359 1.17 19.07 4.28
N LYS A 360 1.54 19.89 5.27
CA LYS A 360 0.57 20.57 6.12
C LYS A 360 -0.12 21.67 5.30
N THR A 361 -1.46 21.69 5.29
CA THR A 361 -2.22 22.71 4.57
C THR A 361 -1.95 24.10 5.16
N PRO A 362 -1.84 25.15 4.32
CA PRO A 362 -1.61 26.49 4.81
C PRO A 362 -2.85 27.06 5.53
N ASN A 363 -2.63 27.97 6.48
CA ASN A 363 -3.67 28.72 7.17
C ASN A 363 -4.76 27.86 7.80
N ASP A 364 -4.39 26.66 8.31
CA ASP A 364 -5.31 25.65 8.88
C ASP A 364 -6.48 25.28 7.96
N MET A 365 -6.28 25.40 6.64
CA MET A 365 -7.28 25.04 5.64
C MET A 365 -7.59 23.55 5.72
N LYS A 366 -8.86 23.18 5.57
CA LYS A 366 -9.25 21.77 5.50
C LYS A 366 -8.68 21.09 4.25
N SER A 367 -8.41 19.81 4.33
CA SER A 367 -7.77 19.04 3.27
C SER A 367 -8.51 19.10 1.92
N TRP A 368 -9.85 19.03 1.94
CA TRP A 368 -10.66 19.15 0.73
C TRP A 368 -10.76 20.58 0.19
N ASP A 369 -10.78 21.57 1.06
CA ASP A 369 -10.78 22.99 0.66
C ASP A 369 -9.44 23.33 -0.02
N PHE A 370 -8.33 22.80 0.50
CA PHE A 370 -7.02 22.94 -0.13
C PHE A 370 -6.92 22.19 -1.47
N PHE A 371 -7.58 21.04 -1.60
CA PHE A 371 -7.70 20.34 -2.89
C PHE A 371 -8.38 21.21 -3.93
N ASP A 372 -9.55 21.78 -3.60
CA ASP A 372 -10.30 22.64 -4.50
C ASP A 372 -9.53 23.94 -4.80
N TYR A 373 -8.83 24.49 -3.81
CA TYR A 373 -7.96 25.67 -3.99
C TYR A 373 -6.83 25.43 -5.00
N LEU A 374 -6.09 24.32 -4.85
CA LEU A 374 -5.00 23.96 -5.77
C LEU A 374 -5.50 23.64 -7.19
N LEU A 375 -6.62 22.91 -7.29
CA LEU A 375 -7.20 22.57 -8.58
C LEU A 375 -7.64 23.83 -9.34
N ASN A 376 -8.38 24.73 -8.69
CA ASN A 376 -8.94 25.91 -9.33
C ASN A 376 -7.88 26.97 -9.68
N ASN A 377 -6.91 27.22 -8.81
CA ASN A 377 -5.95 28.31 -8.97
C ASN A 377 -4.65 27.90 -9.65
N ALA A 378 -4.21 26.66 -9.46
CA ALA A 378 -2.93 26.17 -10.01
C ALA A 378 -3.07 24.99 -11.01
N GLY A 379 -4.26 24.41 -11.15
CA GLY A 379 -4.44 23.20 -11.96
C GLY A 379 -3.64 22.00 -11.44
N ILE A 380 -3.47 21.89 -10.11
CA ILE A 380 -2.70 20.82 -9.46
C ILE A 380 -3.66 19.92 -8.70
N VAL A 381 -3.45 18.60 -8.87
CA VAL A 381 -4.20 17.56 -8.19
C VAL A 381 -3.27 16.76 -7.29
N GLY A 382 -3.51 16.80 -5.98
CA GLY A 382 -2.93 15.91 -4.99
C GLY A 382 -4.02 15.06 -4.31
N THR A 383 -3.75 14.58 -3.10
CA THR A 383 -4.72 13.77 -2.35
C THR A 383 -5.01 14.40 -0.99
N PRO A 384 -6.27 14.76 -0.68
CA PRO A 384 -6.64 15.29 0.63
C PRO A 384 -6.32 14.32 1.75
N GLY A 385 -5.66 14.80 2.79
CA GLY A 385 -5.21 13.98 3.91
C GLY A 385 -6.36 13.35 4.70
N ALA A 386 -7.48 14.05 4.84
CA ALA A 386 -8.70 13.53 5.47
C ALA A 386 -9.21 12.21 4.83
N GLY A 387 -8.85 11.94 3.58
CA GLY A 387 -9.19 10.69 2.92
C GLY A 387 -8.42 9.47 3.40
N PHE A 388 -7.39 9.67 4.22
CA PHE A 388 -6.57 8.60 4.81
C PHE A 388 -6.89 8.36 6.30
N GLY A 389 -7.82 9.10 6.86
CA GLY A 389 -8.22 9.01 8.26
C GLY A 389 -8.32 10.37 8.94
N PRO A 390 -8.96 10.46 10.11
CA PRO A 390 -9.18 11.72 10.83
C PRO A 390 -7.90 12.50 11.13
N SER A 391 -6.81 11.81 11.49
CA SER A 391 -5.52 12.47 11.78
C SER A 391 -4.83 13.00 10.52
N GLY A 392 -5.35 12.69 9.33
CA GLY A 392 -4.92 13.28 8.06
C GLY A 392 -5.58 14.62 7.73
N GLU A 393 -6.59 15.09 8.52
CA GLU A 393 -7.18 16.39 8.31
C GLU A 393 -6.16 17.50 8.55
N GLY A 394 -6.18 18.54 7.70
CA GLY A 394 -5.17 19.61 7.71
C GLY A 394 -3.86 19.23 7.02
N TYR A 395 -3.84 18.09 6.31
CA TYR A 395 -2.70 17.62 5.51
C TYR A 395 -3.10 17.28 4.09
N PHE A 396 -2.08 17.17 3.24
CA PHE A 396 -2.25 16.89 1.82
C PHE A 396 -1.09 16.04 1.29
N ARG A 397 -1.38 14.94 0.58
CA ARG A 397 -0.35 14.10 -0.01
C ARG A 397 -0.03 14.52 -1.44
N ILE A 398 1.25 14.73 -1.72
CA ILE A 398 1.81 14.91 -3.06
C ILE A 398 2.67 13.68 -3.39
N THR A 399 2.67 13.22 -4.64
CA THR A 399 3.46 12.09 -5.09
C THR A 399 4.54 12.51 -6.07
N ALA A 400 5.67 11.81 -6.06
CA ALA A 400 6.81 12.05 -6.93
C ALA A 400 6.80 11.20 -8.22
N PHE A 401 5.69 10.52 -8.51
CA PHE A 401 5.59 9.61 -9.67
C PHE A 401 5.39 10.31 -11.02
N GLY A 402 5.27 11.63 -11.05
CA GLY A 402 5.20 12.42 -12.28
C GLY A 402 6.53 12.53 -13.03
N THR A 403 6.55 13.32 -14.10
CA THR A 403 7.80 13.71 -14.76
C THR A 403 8.54 14.77 -13.94
N TYR A 404 9.85 14.91 -14.17
CA TYR A 404 10.64 15.95 -13.51
C TYR A 404 10.16 17.35 -13.89
N GLU A 405 9.80 17.55 -15.15
CA GLU A 405 9.27 18.80 -15.70
C GLU A 405 7.94 19.17 -15.03
N ASN A 406 7.04 18.21 -14.85
CA ASN A 406 5.78 18.44 -14.14
C ASN A 406 6.00 18.77 -12.66
N SER A 407 7.03 18.19 -12.03
CA SER A 407 7.39 18.53 -10.64
C SER A 407 7.84 19.98 -10.52
N LEU A 408 8.71 20.45 -11.43
CA LEU A 408 9.16 21.84 -11.47
C LEU A 408 8.02 22.81 -11.78
N LYS A 409 7.17 22.47 -12.76
CA LYS A 409 6.02 23.29 -13.15
C LYS A 409 5.00 23.42 -12.01
N ALA A 410 4.75 22.32 -11.28
CA ALA A 410 3.88 22.36 -10.12
C ALA A 410 4.43 23.26 -9.00
N LEU A 411 5.73 23.17 -8.72
CA LEU A 411 6.39 24.04 -7.75
C LEU A 411 6.30 25.52 -8.13
N ASP A 412 6.53 25.84 -9.41
CA ASP A 412 6.43 27.21 -9.91
C ASP A 412 4.98 27.74 -9.71
N ARG A 413 3.97 26.93 -10.06
CA ARG A 413 2.56 27.31 -9.86
C ARG A 413 2.21 27.50 -8.39
N ILE A 414 2.71 26.60 -7.48
CA ILE A 414 2.45 26.71 -6.03
C ILE A 414 3.10 27.94 -5.43
N LYS A 415 4.30 28.31 -5.87
CA LYS A 415 5.01 29.52 -5.39
C LYS A 415 4.33 30.83 -5.77
N ASN A 416 3.49 30.81 -6.80
CA ASN A 416 2.77 31.98 -7.29
C ASN A 416 1.31 32.06 -6.78
N LEU A 417 0.92 31.18 -5.85
CA LEU A 417 -0.38 31.22 -5.14
C LEU A 417 -0.33 32.14 -3.92
#